data_bf9787896598ed09ccf4c912a8b646bf
#
_entry.id   bf9787896598ed09ccf4c912a8b646bf
#
_cell.length_a   1.000
_cell.length_b   1.000
_cell.length_c   1.000
_cell.angle_alpha   90.00
_cell.angle_beta   90.00
_cell.angle_gamma   90.00
#
_symmetry.space_group_name_H-M   'P 1'
#
loop_
_entity.id
_entity.type
_entity.pdbx_description
1 polymer ?
#
loop_
_entity_poly.entity_id
_entity_poly.type
_entity_poly.pdbx_seq_one_letter_code
_entity_poly.pdbx_strand_id
1 'polypeptide(L)'
;MDAGYSYASFVFVGIRYCLARPHKLTIARLQRCETTDMPLAKSSLPTSSPPRRATIGVDVGTGSARAGVFDATGRLIASAKHAITTWHSPGNIVEQSSDQIWQAVCISVRDAVAQSGLAAKDIIGIGFDATCSLVAVTAEGAPVAVGPTGDPQRNIIVWMDHRATIEAAEINAGNHAVLAYVGGKISPEMQTPKLLWLKKNLAQSLTDAGHFFDLSDYLTWRSTGSASRSICTVTCKWTYLAHENRWDSAYFNAIGLEALVADGFARIGKDIVAPGTALGDGLTANAAAELGLLPGTAVGAALIDAHAGGVGTLGVSIADAPADETRRLAYIFGTSACAMASSTAPVFVKGVWGPYYAAMLPGLWLTEGGQSAAGAAIDHLIAMHPAAAKAGEFATAAGMSVVNWLEKRAAEHSPVPTDVVDLAKSVHVVPEFLGNRSPHADPDARAVIAGLSLDTGIDDLVGLYIAGLCGVGYGLRQLLNSLRADGIQIDTIIVSGGAAQSDLVRQLLADATAIPVAAAATPEPVLLGAAMLAANAAGLFPSLQQAMVHMSGTAVVFHPMQDRTAALHTARFQAFEALQTVARQIR
;
A
#
# COMPACT_ATOMS: atom_id res chain seq x y z
N MET A 1 20.26 22.63 22.19
CA MET A 1 19.09 23.48 22.41
C MET A 1 17.91 22.62 22.00
N ASP A 2 17.26 22.05 23.01
CA ASP A 2 16.16 21.10 22.87
C ASP A 2 14.87 21.84 22.54
N ALA A 3 14.18 21.39 21.51
CA ALA A 3 12.80 21.73 21.27
C ALA A 3 11.98 20.43 21.19
N GLY A 4 11.43 20.05 22.36
CA GLY A 4 10.53 18.92 22.47
C GLY A 4 9.15 19.25 21.89
N TYR A 5 8.66 18.38 21.03
CA TYR A 5 7.26 18.40 20.60
C TYR A 5 6.43 17.41 21.45
N SER A 6 5.51 18.01 22.22
CA SER A 6 4.52 17.30 23.03
C SER A 6 3.28 16.98 22.19
N TYR A 7 2.89 15.72 22.14
CA TYR A 7 1.60 15.28 21.58
C TYR A 7 0.50 15.48 22.62
N ALA A 8 -0.50 16.30 22.29
CA ALA A 8 -1.69 16.50 23.09
C ALA A 8 -2.75 15.43 22.73
N SER A 9 -3.15 14.66 23.74
CA SER A 9 -4.29 13.73 23.67
C SER A 9 -5.60 14.49 23.71
N PHE A 10 -6.51 14.26 22.77
CA PHE A 10 -7.86 14.79 22.82
C PHE A 10 -8.84 13.75 23.36
N VAL A 11 -9.56 14.18 24.42
CA VAL A 11 -10.65 13.46 25.08
C VAL A 11 -11.96 13.77 24.34
N PHE A 12 -12.73 12.73 24.00
CA PHE A 12 -14.07 12.86 23.44
C PHE A 12 -15.07 13.24 24.54
N VAL A 13 -15.77 14.36 24.36
CA VAL A 13 -16.94 14.75 25.13
C VAL A 13 -18.19 14.48 24.28
N GLY A 14 -19.06 13.62 24.81
CA GLY A 14 -20.31 13.25 24.15
C GLY A 14 -21.39 14.34 24.24
N ILE A 15 -22.08 14.59 23.15
CA ILE A 15 -23.26 15.46 23.09
C ILE A 15 -24.51 14.59 22.89
N ARG A 16 -25.43 14.68 23.84
CA ARG A 16 -26.78 14.09 23.79
C ARG A 16 -27.68 14.97 22.92
N TYR A 17 -28.34 14.39 21.94
CA TYR A 17 -29.44 15.05 21.22
C TYR A 17 -30.78 14.74 21.89
N CYS A 18 -31.54 15.83 22.11
CA CYS A 18 -32.93 15.80 22.60
C CYS A 18 -33.89 15.48 21.45
N LEU A 19 -34.81 14.55 21.70
CA LEU A 19 -35.91 14.19 20.80
C LEU A 19 -37.05 15.21 20.87
N ALA A 20 -37.48 15.74 19.74
CA ALA A 20 -38.73 16.47 19.56
C ALA A 20 -39.80 15.54 18.95
N ARG A 21 -41.04 15.60 19.51
CA ARG A 21 -42.18 14.75 19.18
C ARG A 21 -42.94 15.19 17.91
N PRO A 22 -43.63 14.24 17.23
CA PRO A 22 -44.33 14.52 15.96
C PRO A 22 -45.79 14.95 16.14
N HIS A 23 -46.30 15.66 15.17
CA HIS A 23 -47.71 16.05 15.01
C HIS A 23 -48.58 14.89 14.49
N LYS A 24 -49.84 14.89 14.99
CA LYS A 24 -50.94 13.94 14.71
C LYS A 24 -51.46 14.07 13.28
N LEU A 25 -51.73 12.96 12.61
CA LEU A 25 -52.62 12.86 11.46
C LEU A 25 -53.66 11.73 11.67
N THR A 26 -54.86 12.02 11.23
CA THR A 26 -56.15 11.48 11.51
C THR A 26 -56.39 10.11 10.88
N ILE A 27 -57.09 9.25 11.63
CA ILE A 27 -57.51 7.88 11.28
C ILE A 27 -58.77 7.91 10.42
N ALA A 28 -58.76 7.27 9.25
CA ALA A 28 -59.96 6.86 8.54
C ALA A 28 -60.29 5.37 8.80
N ARG A 29 -61.51 5.10 9.23
CA ARG A 29 -62.05 3.75 9.50
C ARG A 29 -62.25 2.97 8.20
N LEU A 30 -61.82 1.72 8.18
CA LEU A 30 -62.36 0.71 7.26
C LEU A 30 -62.75 -0.56 8.03
N GLN A 31 -63.89 -1.09 7.59
CA GLN A 31 -64.74 -2.10 8.23
C GLN A 31 -64.07 -3.49 8.33
N ARG A 32 -64.46 -4.21 9.38
CA ARG A 32 -64.18 -5.64 9.60
C ARG A 32 -64.86 -6.51 8.59
N CYS A 33 -64.10 -7.45 8.04
CA CYS A 33 -64.63 -8.67 7.44
C CYS A 33 -64.16 -9.84 8.32
N GLU A 34 -65.11 -10.57 8.88
CA GLU A 34 -64.89 -11.78 9.68
C GLU A 34 -64.57 -12.95 8.73
N THR A 35 -63.45 -13.62 8.95
CA THR A 35 -63.18 -14.93 8.39
C THR A 35 -62.62 -15.85 9.47
N THR A 36 -63.28 -16.98 9.54
CA THR A 36 -63.17 -18.13 10.43
C THR A 36 -61.77 -18.66 10.63
N ASP A 37 -61.45 -18.95 11.94
CA ASP A 37 -60.24 -19.63 12.38
C ASP A 37 -60.13 -21.06 11.84
N MET A 38 -59.01 -21.31 11.13
CA MET A 38 -58.41 -22.63 10.97
C MET A 38 -57.02 -22.63 11.65
N PRO A 39 -56.67 -23.62 12.48
CA PRO A 39 -55.38 -23.64 13.14
C PRO A 39 -54.28 -24.02 12.13
N LEU A 40 -53.43 -23.04 11.77
CA LEU A 40 -52.19 -23.28 11.02
C LEU A 40 -51.17 -23.93 11.96
N ALA A 41 -50.78 -25.16 11.63
CA ALA A 41 -49.68 -25.86 12.25
C ALA A 41 -48.38 -25.02 12.11
N LYS A 42 -47.79 -24.63 13.25
CA LYS A 42 -46.47 -23.99 13.28
C LYS A 42 -45.41 -25.00 12.86
N SER A 43 -45.08 -25.04 11.60
CA SER A 43 -43.86 -25.64 11.10
C SER A 43 -42.71 -24.70 11.46
N SER A 44 -42.04 -24.94 12.56
CA SER A 44 -40.76 -24.33 12.89
C SER A 44 -39.66 -25.02 12.07
N LEU A 45 -39.44 -24.54 10.84
CA LEU A 45 -38.19 -24.78 10.17
C LEU A 45 -37.11 -23.98 10.92
N PRO A 46 -36.01 -24.58 11.35
CA PRO A 46 -34.89 -23.83 11.87
C PRO A 46 -34.30 -23.00 10.72
N THR A 47 -34.51 -21.69 10.73
CA THR A 47 -33.78 -20.75 9.89
C THR A 47 -32.35 -20.68 10.43
N SER A 48 -31.52 -21.67 10.12
CA SER A 48 -30.11 -21.53 10.26
C SER A 48 -29.66 -20.52 9.18
N SER A 49 -29.41 -19.28 9.60
CA SER A 49 -28.69 -18.34 8.75
C SER A 49 -27.47 -19.05 8.20
N PRO A 50 -27.13 -18.89 6.92
CA PRO A 50 -25.91 -19.52 6.40
C PRO A 50 -24.72 -19.13 7.28
N PRO A 51 -23.76 -20.06 7.50
CA PRO A 51 -22.62 -19.79 8.36
C PRO A 51 -21.93 -18.50 7.88
N ARG A 52 -21.77 -17.54 8.79
CA ARG A 52 -21.06 -16.30 8.50
C ARG A 52 -19.61 -16.68 8.22
N ARG A 53 -19.13 -16.47 7.01
CA ARG A 53 -17.74 -16.70 6.62
C ARG A 53 -17.07 -15.34 6.47
N ALA A 54 -16.03 -15.11 7.25
CA ALA A 54 -15.24 -13.88 7.19
C ALA A 54 -13.75 -14.22 7.10
N THR A 55 -12.98 -13.31 6.53
CA THR A 55 -11.52 -13.37 6.44
C THR A 55 -10.90 -12.18 7.13
N ILE A 56 -9.66 -12.34 7.58
CA ILE A 56 -8.88 -11.26 8.19
C ILE A 56 -7.73 -10.90 7.27
N GLY A 57 -7.57 -9.60 6.98
CA GLY A 57 -6.35 -9.03 6.44
C GLY A 57 -5.57 -8.35 7.57
N VAL A 58 -4.26 -8.60 7.60
CA VAL A 58 -3.30 -7.99 8.54
C VAL A 58 -2.25 -7.25 7.73
N ASP A 59 -2.08 -5.95 8.03
CA ASP A 59 -1.08 -5.09 7.42
C ASP A 59 -0.12 -4.57 8.50
N VAL A 60 1.17 -4.81 8.29
CA VAL A 60 2.25 -4.32 9.14
C VAL A 60 3.05 -3.25 8.40
N GLY A 61 2.62 -2.00 8.56
CA GLY A 61 3.35 -0.82 8.09
C GLY A 61 4.49 -0.44 9.04
N THR A 62 5.21 0.64 8.71
CA THR A 62 6.40 1.08 9.46
C THR A 62 6.09 1.44 10.92
N GLY A 63 4.94 2.03 11.22
CA GLY A 63 4.60 2.54 12.56
C GLY A 63 3.49 1.80 13.29
N SER A 64 2.87 0.79 12.68
CA SER A 64 1.74 0.07 13.29
C SER A 64 1.42 -1.23 12.60
N ALA A 65 0.84 -2.19 13.36
CA ALA A 65 0.09 -3.32 12.83
C ALA A 65 -1.40 -2.96 12.79
N ARG A 66 -2.09 -3.35 11.71
CA ARG A 66 -3.53 -3.18 11.52
C ARG A 66 -4.16 -4.52 11.19
N ALA A 67 -5.39 -4.74 11.61
CA ALA A 67 -6.17 -5.90 11.21
C ALA A 67 -7.58 -5.46 10.78
N GLY A 68 -8.09 -6.05 9.72
CA GLY A 68 -9.45 -5.82 9.22
C GLY A 68 -10.19 -7.12 9.02
N VAL A 69 -11.43 -7.18 9.48
CA VAL A 69 -12.35 -8.31 9.29
C VAL A 69 -13.27 -8.00 8.13
N PHE A 70 -13.30 -8.88 7.13
CA PHE A 70 -14.06 -8.71 5.90
C PHE A 70 -15.05 -9.85 5.70
N ASP A 71 -16.26 -9.54 5.19
CA ASP A 71 -17.19 -10.56 4.74
C ASP A 71 -16.79 -11.10 3.34
N ALA A 72 -17.51 -12.11 2.87
CA ALA A 72 -17.23 -12.76 1.58
C ALA A 72 -17.38 -11.83 0.35
N THR A 73 -17.96 -10.64 0.53
CA THR A 73 -18.09 -9.62 -0.52
C THR A 73 -17.01 -8.56 -0.46
N GLY A 74 -16.07 -8.68 0.50
CA GLY A 74 -14.98 -7.72 0.71
C GLY A 74 -15.41 -6.46 1.46
N ARG A 75 -16.60 -6.44 2.07
CA ARG A 75 -17.03 -5.34 2.91
C ARG A 75 -16.31 -5.41 4.26
N LEU A 76 -15.65 -4.34 4.63
CA LEU A 76 -15.03 -4.19 5.95
C LEU A 76 -16.11 -4.17 7.04
N ILE A 77 -16.02 -5.12 7.99
CA ILE A 77 -16.92 -5.23 9.14
C ILE A 77 -16.37 -4.44 10.33
N ALA A 78 -15.08 -4.62 10.61
CA ALA A 78 -14.37 -3.95 11.70
C ALA A 78 -12.88 -3.88 11.40
N SER A 79 -12.20 -2.92 12.02
CA SER A 79 -10.73 -2.84 11.96
C SER A 79 -10.16 -2.31 13.26
N ALA A 80 -8.93 -2.72 13.57
CA ALA A 80 -8.18 -2.24 14.72
C ALA A 80 -6.72 -2.01 14.36
N LYS A 81 -6.06 -1.14 15.14
CA LYS A 81 -4.68 -0.72 14.92
C LYS A 81 -3.92 -0.68 16.24
N HIS A 82 -2.69 -1.17 16.23
CA HIS A 82 -1.76 -1.07 17.36
C HIS A 82 -0.40 -0.54 16.91
N ALA A 83 0.18 0.39 17.68
CA ALA A 83 1.47 0.99 17.35
C ALA A 83 2.62 -0.01 17.55
N ILE A 84 3.67 0.11 16.75
CA ILE A 84 4.94 -0.62 16.88
C ILE A 84 6.10 0.35 17.08
N THR A 85 7.13 -0.10 17.79
CA THR A 85 8.31 0.73 18.07
C THR A 85 9.31 0.62 16.93
N THR A 86 9.84 1.75 16.49
CA THR A 86 10.96 1.84 15.54
C THR A 86 12.10 2.59 16.20
N TRP A 87 13.30 1.98 16.21
CA TRP A 87 14.51 2.59 16.73
C TRP A 87 15.34 3.18 15.61
N HIS A 88 15.78 4.41 15.79
CA HIS A 88 16.68 5.11 14.88
C HIS A 88 18.04 5.30 15.54
N SER A 89 19.12 5.02 14.82
CA SER A 89 20.50 5.19 15.27
C SER A 89 21.33 5.92 14.21
N PRO A 90 22.46 6.55 14.58
CA PRO A 90 23.34 7.19 13.61
C PRO A 90 23.77 6.22 12.49
N GLY A 91 24.04 6.75 11.29
CA GLY A 91 24.43 5.95 10.13
C GLY A 91 23.25 5.38 9.34
N ASN A 92 22.08 6.03 9.41
CA ASN A 92 20.84 5.62 8.72
C ASN A 92 20.35 4.22 9.16
N ILE A 93 20.63 3.84 10.39
CA ILE A 93 20.22 2.56 10.98
C ILE A 93 18.79 2.70 11.51
N VAL A 94 17.90 1.82 11.06
CA VAL A 94 16.49 1.75 11.47
C VAL A 94 16.12 0.32 11.78
N GLU A 95 15.69 0.05 13.02
CA GLU A 95 15.47 -1.30 13.53
C GLU A 95 14.12 -1.45 14.19
N GLN A 96 13.60 -2.69 14.19
CA GLN A 96 12.37 -3.10 14.85
C GLN A 96 12.53 -4.45 15.53
N SER A 97 11.53 -4.88 16.30
CA SER A 97 11.45 -6.17 16.98
C SER A 97 10.36 -7.05 16.37
N SER A 98 10.72 -8.25 15.96
CA SER A 98 9.75 -9.22 15.46
C SER A 98 8.75 -9.66 16.53
N ASP A 99 9.18 -9.76 17.79
CA ASP A 99 8.32 -10.11 18.91
C ASP A 99 7.30 -9.01 19.22
N GLN A 100 7.73 -7.74 19.22
CA GLN A 100 6.81 -6.60 19.41
C GLN A 100 5.81 -6.49 18.26
N ILE A 101 6.25 -6.71 17.03
CA ILE A 101 5.35 -6.70 15.86
C ILE A 101 4.32 -7.82 15.99
N TRP A 102 4.74 -9.04 16.34
CA TRP A 102 3.82 -10.15 16.54
C TRP A 102 2.79 -9.86 17.64
N GLN A 103 3.21 -9.28 18.76
CA GLN A 103 2.31 -8.86 19.82
C GLN A 103 1.29 -7.81 19.33
N ALA A 104 1.75 -6.81 18.56
CA ALA A 104 0.87 -5.79 17.98
C ALA A 104 -0.14 -6.39 17.00
N VAL A 105 0.28 -7.37 16.18
CA VAL A 105 -0.60 -8.14 15.30
C VAL A 105 -1.67 -8.88 16.11
N CYS A 106 -1.27 -9.61 17.16
CA CYS A 106 -2.19 -10.36 18.01
C CYS A 106 -3.24 -9.45 18.68
N ILE A 107 -2.83 -8.29 19.16
CA ILE A 107 -3.75 -7.31 19.77
C ILE A 107 -4.71 -6.79 18.69
N SER A 108 -4.20 -6.34 17.54
CA SER A 108 -5.03 -5.79 16.46
C SER A 108 -6.05 -6.82 15.94
N VAL A 109 -5.66 -8.08 15.79
CA VAL A 109 -6.56 -9.16 15.34
C VAL A 109 -7.66 -9.41 16.37
N ARG A 110 -7.31 -9.57 17.65
CA ARG A 110 -8.30 -9.79 18.72
C ARG A 110 -9.30 -8.62 18.82
N ASP A 111 -8.81 -7.40 18.75
CA ASP A 111 -9.64 -6.19 18.83
C ASP A 111 -10.57 -6.08 17.62
N ALA A 112 -10.06 -6.34 16.40
CA ALA A 112 -10.88 -6.32 15.19
C ALA A 112 -11.99 -7.41 15.23
N VAL A 113 -11.65 -8.62 15.66
CA VAL A 113 -12.63 -9.71 15.83
C VAL A 113 -13.67 -9.37 16.88
N ALA A 114 -13.26 -8.85 18.04
CA ALA A 114 -14.19 -8.42 19.10
C ALA A 114 -15.15 -7.32 18.60
N GLN A 115 -14.65 -6.32 17.88
CA GLN A 115 -15.45 -5.23 17.32
C GLN A 115 -16.39 -5.72 16.20
N SER A 116 -16.03 -6.78 15.46
CA SER A 116 -16.86 -7.34 14.41
C SER A 116 -18.13 -8.05 14.93
N GLY A 117 -18.13 -8.47 16.20
CA GLY A 117 -19.18 -9.29 16.79
C GLY A 117 -19.25 -10.72 16.23
N LEU A 118 -18.23 -11.17 15.50
CA LEU A 118 -18.11 -12.55 15.01
C LEU A 118 -17.40 -13.44 16.02
N ALA A 119 -17.71 -14.74 15.99
CA ALA A 119 -17.00 -15.73 16.78
C ALA A 119 -15.77 -16.24 16.00
N ALA A 120 -14.76 -16.76 16.69
CA ALA A 120 -13.56 -17.33 16.07
C ALA A 120 -13.86 -18.39 14.99
N LYS A 121 -14.92 -19.17 15.14
CA LYS A 121 -15.37 -20.17 14.16
C LYS A 121 -15.90 -19.58 12.85
N ASP A 122 -16.26 -18.31 12.84
CA ASP A 122 -16.77 -17.60 11.66
C ASP A 122 -15.62 -17.06 10.80
N ILE A 123 -14.39 -17.03 11.35
CA ILE A 123 -13.16 -16.64 10.65
C ILE A 123 -12.56 -17.86 9.97
N ILE A 124 -12.58 -17.88 8.64
CA ILE A 124 -12.13 -19.02 7.85
C ILE A 124 -10.67 -18.90 7.37
N GLY A 125 -10.10 -17.71 7.40
CA GLY A 125 -8.73 -17.47 6.97
C GLY A 125 -8.19 -16.14 7.44
N ILE A 126 -6.86 -16.05 7.50
CA ILE A 126 -6.07 -14.86 7.80
C ILE A 126 -4.96 -14.71 6.76
N GLY A 127 -4.73 -13.51 6.26
CA GLY A 127 -3.67 -13.16 5.33
C GLY A 127 -2.85 -12.02 5.88
N PHE A 128 -1.57 -12.00 5.54
CA PHE A 128 -0.62 -11.00 6.01
C PHE A 128 -0.01 -10.26 4.84
N ASP A 129 0.19 -8.97 5.04
CA ASP A 129 1.14 -8.19 4.29
C ASP A 129 2.00 -7.36 5.25
N ALA A 130 3.15 -6.93 4.78
CA ALA A 130 4.05 -6.09 5.57
C ALA A 130 4.99 -5.29 4.68
N THR A 131 5.63 -4.26 5.30
CA THR A 131 6.82 -3.64 4.72
C THR A 131 7.89 -4.68 4.43
N CYS A 132 8.67 -4.48 3.37
CA CYS A 132 9.76 -5.37 2.97
C CYS A 132 11.01 -5.25 3.89
N SER A 133 10.84 -5.49 5.18
CA SER A 133 11.89 -5.43 6.19
C SER A 133 12.54 -6.79 6.39
N LEU A 134 13.87 -6.82 6.60
CA LEU A 134 14.64 -8.06 6.81
C LEU A 134 14.55 -8.51 8.27
N VAL A 135 14.08 -9.71 8.53
CA VAL A 135 14.02 -10.35 9.85
C VAL A 135 15.08 -11.44 9.95
N ALA A 136 15.86 -11.46 11.04
CA ALA A 136 16.83 -12.51 11.34
C ALA A 136 16.44 -13.28 12.62
N VAL A 137 16.36 -14.60 12.52
CA VAL A 137 16.08 -15.51 13.64
C VAL A 137 16.95 -16.77 13.57
N THR A 138 17.18 -17.43 14.71
CA THR A 138 17.83 -18.76 14.75
C THR A 138 16.95 -19.81 14.07
N ALA A 139 17.44 -21.02 13.91
CA ALA A 139 16.65 -22.14 13.36
C ALA A 139 15.41 -22.46 14.23
N GLU A 140 15.50 -22.22 15.54
CA GLU A 140 14.41 -22.42 16.51
C GLU A 140 13.49 -21.21 16.65
N GLY A 141 13.83 -20.09 15.97
CA GLY A 141 13.02 -18.88 15.92
C GLY A 141 13.35 -17.81 16.97
N ALA A 142 14.44 -17.96 17.71
CA ALA A 142 14.90 -16.91 18.62
C ALA A 142 15.44 -15.71 17.82
N PRO A 143 15.16 -14.44 18.26
CA PRO A 143 15.66 -13.26 17.58
C PRO A 143 17.21 -13.20 17.54
N VAL A 144 17.77 -12.76 16.40
CA VAL A 144 19.21 -12.53 16.20
C VAL A 144 19.47 -11.05 15.99
N ALA A 145 20.35 -10.45 16.80
CA ALA A 145 20.69 -9.04 16.69
C ALA A 145 21.22 -8.68 15.30
N VAL A 146 20.70 -7.60 14.71
CA VAL A 146 21.10 -7.15 13.37
C VAL A 146 21.82 -5.78 13.38
N GLY A 147 22.07 -5.22 14.55
CA GLY A 147 22.68 -3.91 14.69
C GLY A 147 23.82 -3.84 15.70
N PRO A 148 24.53 -2.71 15.73
CA PRO A 148 25.74 -2.53 16.55
C PRO A 148 25.48 -2.54 18.07
N THR A 149 24.23 -2.43 18.50
CA THR A 149 23.85 -2.55 19.92
C THR A 149 24.00 -3.98 20.45
N GLY A 150 24.00 -5.00 19.58
CA GLY A 150 24.00 -6.40 19.95
C GLY A 150 22.70 -6.86 20.64
N ASP A 151 21.67 -6.04 20.66
CA ASP A 151 20.38 -6.35 21.28
C ASP A 151 19.58 -7.32 20.37
N PRO A 152 19.34 -8.58 20.79
CA PRO A 152 18.60 -9.53 19.97
C PRO A 152 17.14 -9.12 19.78
N GLN A 153 16.56 -8.27 20.65
CA GLN A 153 15.22 -7.74 20.44
C GLN A 153 15.15 -6.74 19.27
N ARG A 154 16.29 -6.31 18.73
CA ARG A 154 16.38 -5.50 17.51
C ARG A 154 16.86 -6.38 16.36
N ASN A 155 16.00 -7.27 15.92
CA ASN A 155 16.32 -8.31 14.95
C ASN A 155 15.73 -8.04 13.55
N ILE A 156 15.22 -6.84 13.32
CA ILE A 156 14.69 -6.41 12.02
C ILE A 156 15.49 -5.21 11.50
N ILE A 157 16.02 -5.33 10.28
CA ILE A 157 16.49 -4.19 9.49
C ILE A 157 15.31 -3.67 8.68
N VAL A 158 14.82 -2.47 9.02
CA VAL A 158 13.63 -1.88 8.39
C VAL A 158 13.88 -1.60 6.90
N TRP A 159 12.84 -1.61 6.07
CA TRP A 159 12.93 -1.40 4.63
C TRP A 159 13.68 -0.11 4.26
N MET A 160 13.43 1.00 4.97
CA MET A 160 14.06 2.30 4.75
C MET A 160 15.43 2.48 5.42
N ASP A 161 16.02 1.41 5.95
CA ASP A 161 17.37 1.41 6.50
C ASP A 161 18.39 1.48 5.37
N HIS A 162 19.27 2.47 5.41
CA HIS A 162 20.26 2.70 4.37
C HIS A 162 21.69 2.39 4.82
N ARG A 163 21.88 1.54 5.86
CA ARG A 163 23.21 1.10 6.32
C ARG A 163 24.03 0.43 5.23
N ALA A 164 23.38 -0.26 4.29
CA ALA A 164 24.00 -1.07 3.24
C ALA A 164 24.23 -0.31 1.91
N THR A 165 24.34 1.02 1.96
CA THR A 165 24.55 1.86 0.74
C THR A 165 25.86 1.51 0.02
N ILE A 166 26.95 1.24 0.77
CA ILE A 166 28.25 0.86 0.21
C ILE A 166 28.15 -0.51 -0.47
N GLU A 167 27.52 -1.47 0.17
CA GLU A 167 27.31 -2.82 -0.34
C GLU A 167 26.44 -2.82 -1.60
N ALA A 168 25.40 -1.99 -1.64
CA ALA A 168 24.60 -1.83 -2.84
C ALA A 168 25.42 -1.25 -4.01
N ALA A 169 26.29 -0.27 -3.75
CA ALA A 169 27.18 0.29 -4.75
C ALA A 169 28.19 -0.74 -5.27
N GLU A 170 28.78 -1.55 -4.40
CA GLU A 170 29.70 -2.65 -4.77
C GLU A 170 29.00 -3.68 -5.67
N ILE A 171 27.80 -4.13 -5.30
CA ILE A 171 27.02 -5.07 -6.10
C ILE A 171 26.69 -4.47 -7.47
N ASN A 172 26.27 -3.22 -7.52
CA ASN A 172 25.96 -2.54 -8.78
C ASN A 172 27.16 -2.39 -9.72
N ALA A 173 28.38 -2.27 -9.18
CA ALA A 173 29.61 -2.22 -9.98
C ALA A 173 29.92 -3.55 -10.68
N GLY A 174 29.36 -4.67 -10.21
CA GLY A 174 29.61 -6.00 -10.75
C GLY A 174 28.84 -6.35 -12.03
N ASN A 175 27.90 -5.51 -12.48
CA ASN A 175 27.09 -5.71 -13.71
C ASN A 175 26.42 -7.11 -13.78
N HIS A 176 25.82 -7.57 -12.70
CA HIS A 176 25.20 -8.88 -12.62
C HIS A 176 23.91 -8.95 -13.45
N ALA A 177 23.75 -9.97 -14.30
CA ALA A 177 22.60 -10.14 -15.20
C ALA A 177 21.26 -10.18 -14.45
N VAL A 178 21.23 -10.77 -13.25
CA VAL A 178 20.01 -10.85 -12.41
C VAL A 178 19.45 -9.48 -12.06
N LEU A 179 20.28 -8.43 -12.00
CA LEU A 179 19.84 -7.07 -11.67
C LEU A 179 18.92 -6.48 -12.74
N ALA A 180 18.93 -7.00 -13.97
CA ALA A 180 17.98 -6.57 -15.00
C ALA A 180 16.52 -6.72 -14.50
N TYR A 181 16.24 -7.75 -13.70
CA TYR A 181 14.91 -8.04 -13.17
C TYR A 181 14.53 -7.23 -11.89
N VAL A 182 15.41 -6.36 -11.44
CA VAL A 182 15.16 -5.43 -10.32
C VAL A 182 15.38 -3.97 -10.74
N GLY A 183 15.14 -3.67 -12.03
CA GLY A 183 15.28 -2.31 -12.57
C GLY A 183 16.72 -1.93 -12.96
N GLY A 184 17.63 -2.90 -13.12
CA GLY A 184 19.01 -2.72 -13.56
C GLY A 184 19.99 -2.36 -12.46
N LYS A 185 19.52 -2.03 -11.26
CA LYS A 185 20.35 -1.70 -10.08
C LYS A 185 19.68 -2.19 -8.80
N ILE A 186 20.50 -2.72 -7.88
CA ILE A 186 20.00 -3.06 -6.55
C ILE A 186 20.01 -1.83 -5.64
N SER A 187 18.96 -1.70 -4.81
CA SER A 187 18.84 -0.64 -3.80
C SER A 187 19.38 -1.11 -2.44
N PRO A 188 19.93 -0.23 -1.58
CA PRO A 188 20.24 -0.55 -0.19
C PRO A 188 19.02 -1.02 0.62
N GLU A 189 17.81 -0.74 0.16
CA GLU A 189 16.56 -1.21 0.75
C GLU A 189 16.29 -2.70 0.52
N MET A 190 16.97 -3.32 -0.47
CA MET A 190 16.84 -4.75 -0.78
C MET A 190 17.71 -5.62 0.15
N GLN A 191 17.44 -6.93 0.16
CA GLN A 191 17.96 -7.80 1.21
C GLN A 191 19.40 -8.25 0.97
N THR A 192 19.82 -8.49 -0.27
CA THR A 192 21.20 -8.95 -0.54
C THR A 192 22.28 -7.96 -0.11
N PRO A 193 22.14 -6.62 -0.31
CA PRO A 193 23.06 -5.65 0.28
C PRO A 193 23.08 -5.68 1.82
N LYS A 194 21.91 -5.84 2.47
CA LYS A 194 21.80 -5.92 3.94
C LYS A 194 22.51 -7.17 4.47
N LEU A 195 22.38 -8.33 3.80
CA LEU A 195 23.11 -9.55 4.16
C LEU A 195 24.62 -9.38 3.97
N LEU A 196 25.06 -8.72 2.90
CA LEU A 196 26.48 -8.43 2.70
C LEU A 196 27.01 -7.48 3.78
N TRP A 197 26.22 -6.48 4.19
CA TRP A 197 26.55 -5.63 5.33
C TRP A 197 26.68 -6.44 6.63
N LEU A 198 25.74 -7.36 6.92
CA LEU A 198 25.82 -8.25 8.07
C LEU A 198 27.09 -9.11 8.02
N LYS A 199 27.45 -9.66 6.87
CA LYS A 199 28.70 -10.44 6.69
C LYS A 199 29.93 -9.63 7.08
N LYS A 200 30.00 -8.36 6.70
CA LYS A 200 31.18 -7.49 6.92
C LYS A 200 31.23 -6.96 8.35
N ASN A 201 30.09 -6.63 8.95
CA ASN A 201 30.04 -5.87 10.20
C ASN A 201 29.60 -6.72 11.41
N LEU A 202 28.78 -7.76 11.19
CA LEU A 202 28.22 -8.63 12.23
C LEU A 202 28.24 -10.11 11.77
N ALA A 203 29.44 -10.62 11.43
CA ALA A 203 29.60 -11.96 10.88
C ALA A 203 29.01 -13.07 11.76
N GLN A 204 29.03 -12.90 13.11
CA GLN A 204 28.44 -13.83 14.04
C GLN A 204 26.91 -13.86 13.88
N SER A 205 26.25 -12.71 13.76
CA SER A 205 24.79 -12.65 13.52
C SER A 205 24.40 -13.34 12.20
N LEU A 206 25.20 -13.19 11.15
CA LEU A 206 24.98 -13.92 9.89
C LEU A 206 25.10 -15.43 10.07
N THR A 207 26.00 -15.88 10.95
CA THR A 207 26.23 -17.32 11.23
C THR A 207 25.13 -17.89 12.13
N ASP A 208 24.70 -17.15 13.15
CA ASP A 208 23.70 -17.57 14.14
C ASP A 208 22.28 -17.60 13.54
N ALA A 209 22.03 -16.81 12.52
CA ALA A 209 20.73 -16.82 11.85
C ALA A 209 20.50 -18.11 11.07
N GLY A 210 19.53 -18.90 11.51
CA GLY A 210 19.03 -20.07 10.80
C GLY A 210 18.05 -19.70 9.69
N HIS A 211 17.38 -18.54 9.82
CA HIS A 211 16.47 -18.02 8.82
C HIS A 211 16.61 -16.51 8.68
N PHE A 212 16.56 -16.08 7.42
CA PHE A 212 16.31 -14.70 7.03
C PHE A 212 14.99 -14.65 6.29
N PHE A 213 14.08 -13.77 6.73
CA PHE A 213 12.76 -13.58 6.15
C PHE A 213 12.57 -12.16 5.67
N ASP A 214 11.72 -11.97 4.68
CA ASP A 214 10.95 -10.73 4.60
C ASP A 214 9.92 -10.71 5.73
N LEU A 215 9.54 -9.55 6.25
CA LEU A 215 8.67 -9.44 7.42
C LEU A 215 7.32 -10.15 7.21
N SER A 216 6.74 -10.05 6.02
CA SER A 216 5.48 -10.73 5.71
C SER A 216 5.63 -12.26 5.71
N ASP A 217 6.75 -12.79 5.21
CA ASP A 217 7.06 -14.23 5.29
C ASP A 217 7.37 -14.69 6.72
N TYR A 218 7.97 -13.83 7.55
CA TYR A 218 8.15 -14.10 8.98
C TYR A 218 6.79 -14.27 9.68
N LEU A 219 5.83 -13.40 9.39
CA LEU A 219 4.48 -13.47 10.00
C LEU A 219 3.76 -14.76 9.61
N THR A 220 3.85 -15.19 8.36
CA THR A 220 3.27 -16.48 7.92
C THR A 220 3.99 -17.66 8.55
N TRP A 221 5.32 -17.64 8.62
CA TRP A 221 6.09 -18.68 9.31
C TRP A 221 5.76 -18.74 10.81
N ARG A 222 5.71 -17.60 11.49
CA ARG A 222 5.39 -17.53 12.94
C ARG A 222 3.98 -18.05 13.24
N SER A 223 3.05 -17.91 12.30
CA SER A 223 1.67 -18.35 12.45
C SER A 223 1.43 -19.82 12.09
N THR A 224 2.19 -20.38 11.14
CA THR A 224 1.96 -21.74 10.59
C THR A 224 3.07 -22.74 10.84
N GLY A 225 4.30 -22.25 11.10
CA GLY A 225 5.52 -23.09 11.09
C GLY A 225 6.04 -23.42 9.68
N SER A 226 5.33 -23.06 8.62
CA SER A 226 5.78 -23.27 7.24
C SER A 226 6.92 -22.33 6.88
N ALA A 227 8.05 -22.88 6.41
CA ALA A 227 9.21 -22.12 5.96
C ALA A 227 9.14 -21.68 4.49
N SER A 228 8.00 -21.87 3.83
CA SER A 228 7.78 -21.40 2.46
C SER A 228 7.89 -19.86 2.38
N ARG A 229 8.35 -19.36 1.23
CA ARG A 229 8.44 -17.91 0.95
C ARG A 229 7.47 -17.54 -0.16
N SER A 230 6.94 -16.33 -0.08
CA SER A 230 6.15 -15.78 -1.17
C SER A 230 7.03 -15.42 -2.37
N ILE A 231 6.60 -15.77 -3.58
CA ILE A 231 7.24 -15.28 -4.82
C ILE A 231 7.35 -13.75 -4.80
N CYS A 232 6.38 -13.06 -4.23
CA CYS A 232 6.37 -11.60 -4.09
C CYS A 232 7.67 -11.08 -3.44
N THR A 233 7.95 -11.53 -2.25
CA THR A 233 9.07 -11.07 -1.44
C THR A 233 10.41 -11.41 -2.07
N VAL A 234 10.59 -12.70 -2.42
CA VAL A 234 11.88 -13.20 -2.92
C VAL A 234 12.23 -12.63 -4.30
N THR A 235 11.26 -12.39 -5.16
CA THR A 235 11.49 -11.80 -6.49
C THR A 235 11.81 -10.31 -6.36
N CYS A 236 11.04 -9.57 -5.58
CA CYS A 236 11.19 -8.11 -5.50
C CYS A 236 12.40 -7.68 -4.67
N LYS A 237 12.76 -8.44 -3.63
CA LYS A 237 13.75 -7.97 -2.64
C LYS A 237 15.00 -8.84 -2.53
N TRP A 238 14.96 -10.09 -3.03
CA TRP A 238 16.04 -11.07 -2.86
C TRP A 238 16.66 -11.54 -4.18
N THR A 239 16.25 -11.01 -5.32
CA THR A 239 16.75 -11.38 -6.66
C THR A 239 16.45 -12.82 -7.10
N TYR A 240 15.37 -13.44 -6.60
CA TYR A 240 14.91 -14.74 -7.08
C TYR A 240 14.38 -14.63 -8.51
N LEU A 241 14.81 -15.50 -9.39
CA LEU A 241 14.34 -15.58 -10.79
C LEU A 241 13.08 -16.46 -10.87
N ALA A 242 11.94 -15.91 -10.50
CA ALA A 242 10.69 -16.68 -10.39
C ALA A 242 10.22 -17.30 -11.73
N HIS A 243 10.52 -16.65 -12.86
CA HIS A 243 10.22 -17.17 -14.21
C HIS A 243 11.10 -18.35 -14.61
N GLU A 244 12.25 -18.53 -13.95
CA GLU A 244 13.15 -19.67 -14.10
C GLU A 244 13.07 -20.63 -12.91
N ASN A 245 12.29 -20.28 -11.90
CA ASN A 245 12.12 -21.05 -10.67
C ASN A 245 13.46 -21.39 -9.99
N ARG A 246 14.38 -20.44 -9.87
CA ARG A 246 15.72 -20.63 -9.29
C ARG A 246 16.31 -19.38 -8.64
N TRP A 247 17.21 -19.63 -7.71
CA TRP A 247 18.21 -18.66 -7.26
C TRP A 247 19.41 -18.64 -8.23
N ASP A 248 20.04 -17.48 -8.39
CA ASP A 248 21.26 -17.35 -9.20
C ASP A 248 22.51 -17.56 -8.33
N SER A 249 22.99 -18.82 -8.24
CA SER A 249 24.18 -19.16 -7.46
C SER A 249 25.43 -18.40 -7.88
N ALA A 250 25.57 -18.05 -9.18
CA ALA A 250 26.71 -17.29 -9.66
C ALA A 250 26.69 -15.85 -9.09
N TYR A 251 25.52 -15.24 -9.02
CA TYR A 251 25.34 -13.93 -8.39
C TYR A 251 25.73 -13.95 -6.92
N PHE A 252 25.17 -14.87 -6.13
CA PHE A 252 25.44 -14.95 -4.68
C PHE A 252 26.92 -15.23 -4.38
N ASN A 253 27.59 -16.09 -5.17
CA ASN A 253 29.02 -16.32 -5.07
C ASN A 253 29.83 -15.05 -5.41
N ALA A 254 29.45 -14.35 -6.49
CA ALA A 254 30.18 -13.16 -6.95
C ALA A 254 30.09 -11.99 -5.96
N ILE A 255 28.96 -11.83 -5.24
CA ILE A 255 28.79 -10.78 -4.24
C ILE A 255 29.29 -11.19 -2.84
N GLY A 256 29.86 -12.40 -2.71
CA GLY A 256 30.44 -12.86 -1.44
C GLY A 256 29.42 -13.44 -0.43
N LEU A 257 28.28 -13.92 -0.90
CA LEU A 257 27.28 -14.62 -0.07
C LEU A 257 27.25 -16.13 -0.37
N GLU A 258 28.42 -16.72 -0.62
CA GLU A 258 28.64 -18.13 -0.97
C GLU A 258 28.09 -19.12 0.09
N ALA A 259 28.01 -18.72 1.36
CA ALA A 259 27.44 -19.54 2.41
C ALA A 259 25.96 -19.87 2.18
N LEU A 260 25.20 -18.98 1.52
CA LEU A 260 23.79 -19.23 1.15
C LEU A 260 23.66 -20.22 -0.01
N VAL A 261 24.65 -20.23 -0.91
CA VAL A 261 24.73 -21.23 -1.99
C VAL A 261 25.08 -22.60 -1.40
N ALA A 262 26.02 -22.64 -0.47
CA ALA A 262 26.49 -23.89 0.17
C ALA A 262 25.38 -24.59 0.97
N ASP A 263 24.45 -23.84 1.59
CA ASP A 263 23.28 -24.41 2.30
C ASP A 263 22.09 -24.68 1.36
N GLY A 264 22.26 -24.45 0.05
CA GLY A 264 21.20 -24.60 -0.96
C GLY A 264 20.06 -23.62 -0.73
N PHE A 265 20.36 -22.40 -0.29
CA PHE A 265 19.44 -21.31 0.00
C PHE A 265 18.42 -21.61 1.13
N ALA A 266 18.73 -22.59 2.01
CA ALA A 266 17.82 -23.01 3.08
C ALA A 266 17.43 -21.84 3.99
N ARG A 267 18.38 -20.94 4.30
CA ARG A 267 18.15 -19.80 5.19
C ARG A 267 17.32 -18.69 4.59
N ILE A 268 17.26 -18.57 3.26
CA ILE A 268 16.49 -17.54 2.56
C ILE A 268 15.27 -18.08 1.81
N GLY A 269 15.10 -19.40 1.74
CA GLY A 269 13.92 -20.10 1.22
C GLY A 269 14.21 -21.05 0.08
N LYS A 270 13.76 -22.29 0.24
CA LYS A 270 13.78 -23.35 -0.80
C LYS A 270 12.42 -23.51 -1.45
N ASP A 271 11.36 -23.48 -0.64
CA ASP A 271 10.00 -23.66 -1.10
C ASP A 271 9.39 -22.28 -1.36
N ILE A 272 9.22 -21.95 -2.64
CA ILE A 272 8.68 -20.68 -3.09
C ILE A 272 7.29 -20.89 -3.66
N VAL A 273 6.31 -20.15 -3.16
CA VAL A 273 4.89 -20.32 -3.50
C VAL A 273 4.25 -19.01 -3.95
N ALA A 274 3.18 -19.12 -4.75
CA ALA A 274 2.41 -17.96 -5.20
C ALA A 274 1.67 -17.29 -4.03
N PRO A 275 1.45 -15.96 -4.09
CA PRO A 275 0.64 -15.24 -3.10
C PRO A 275 -0.75 -15.88 -2.94
N GLY A 276 -1.22 -15.97 -1.70
CA GLY A 276 -2.51 -16.57 -1.36
C GLY A 276 -2.54 -18.11 -1.39
N THR A 277 -1.43 -18.80 -1.70
CA THR A 277 -1.33 -20.27 -1.51
C THR A 277 -1.47 -20.61 -0.03
N ALA A 278 -2.28 -21.62 0.30
CA ALA A 278 -2.45 -22.09 1.67
C ALA A 278 -1.12 -22.64 2.23
N LEU A 279 -0.76 -22.21 3.44
CA LEU A 279 0.50 -22.57 4.09
C LEU A 279 0.27 -23.58 5.23
N GLY A 280 0.98 -24.72 5.15
CA GLY A 280 0.89 -25.80 6.13
C GLY A 280 -0.55 -26.23 6.37
N ASP A 281 -0.86 -26.56 7.61
CA ASP A 281 -2.22 -26.90 8.06
C ASP A 281 -3.00 -25.67 8.59
N GLY A 282 -2.60 -24.46 8.21
CA GLY A 282 -3.13 -23.21 8.73
C GLY A 282 -2.50 -22.82 10.08
N LEU A 283 -3.23 -22.06 10.90
CA LEU A 283 -2.72 -21.59 12.20
C LEU A 283 -2.35 -22.76 13.11
N THR A 284 -1.14 -22.70 13.68
CA THR A 284 -0.74 -23.60 14.76
C THR A 284 -1.60 -23.38 16.01
N ALA A 285 -1.63 -24.34 16.93
CA ALA A 285 -2.38 -24.19 18.19
C ALA A 285 -1.91 -22.96 18.99
N ASN A 286 -0.59 -22.70 19.03
CA ASN A 286 -0.03 -21.56 19.75
C ASN A 286 -0.41 -20.24 19.09
N ALA A 287 -0.22 -20.10 17.78
CA ALA A 287 -0.57 -18.88 17.05
C ALA A 287 -2.09 -18.59 17.13
N ALA A 288 -2.91 -19.64 17.01
CA ALA A 288 -4.36 -19.49 17.14
C ALA A 288 -4.77 -18.98 18.54
N ALA A 289 -4.16 -19.52 19.60
CA ALA A 289 -4.41 -19.04 20.97
C ALA A 289 -3.98 -17.57 21.15
N GLU A 290 -2.82 -17.17 20.63
CA GLU A 290 -2.30 -15.80 20.70
C GLU A 290 -3.19 -14.81 19.91
N LEU A 291 -3.70 -15.23 18.74
CA LEU A 291 -4.56 -14.43 17.87
C LEU A 291 -6.04 -14.43 18.29
N GLY A 292 -6.45 -15.33 19.21
CA GLY A 292 -7.85 -15.51 19.59
C GLY A 292 -8.70 -16.18 18.50
N LEU A 293 -8.09 -17.02 17.66
CA LEU A 293 -8.69 -17.75 16.55
C LEU A 293 -8.65 -19.27 16.79
N LEU A 294 -9.11 -20.07 15.83
CA LEU A 294 -9.06 -21.52 15.91
C LEU A 294 -7.80 -22.09 15.24
N PRO A 295 -7.19 -23.16 15.80
CA PRO A 295 -6.20 -23.94 15.09
C PRO A 295 -6.72 -24.40 13.73
N GLY A 296 -5.87 -24.39 12.70
CA GLY A 296 -6.26 -24.79 11.35
C GLY A 296 -6.99 -23.69 10.56
N THR A 297 -7.22 -22.48 11.12
CA THR A 297 -7.66 -21.32 10.32
C THR A 297 -6.66 -21.11 9.18
N ALA A 298 -7.14 -21.08 7.92
CA ALA A 298 -6.27 -21.02 6.76
C ALA A 298 -5.37 -19.77 6.75
N VAL A 299 -4.12 -19.92 6.34
CA VAL A 299 -3.16 -18.81 6.21
C VAL A 299 -2.67 -18.75 4.77
N GLY A 300 -2.82 -17.60 4.11
CA GLY A 300 -2.32 -17.39 2.75
C GLY A 300 -0.87 -16.94 2.73
N ALA A 301 -0.09 -17.42 1.75
CA ALA A 301 1.23 -16.86 1.46
C ALA A 301 1.13 -15.35 1.22
N ALA A 302 2.03 -14.59 1.82
CA ALA A 302 1.93 -13.16 2.02
C ALA A 302 2.28 -12.31 0.78
N LEU A 303 2.05 -11.00 0.89
CA LEU A 303 2.52 -9.97 -0.04
C LEU A 303 3.34 -8.90 0.71
N ILE A 304 4.11 -8.13 -0.03
CA ILE A 304 4.58 -6.81 0.40
C ILE A 304 3.35 -5.87 0.44
N ASP A 305 3.30 -4.95 1.41
CA ASP A 305 2.18 -4.03 1.67
C ASP A 305 1.68 -3.29 0.41
N ALA A 306 2.60 -2.72 -0.38
CA ALA A 306 2.27 -2.05 -1.63
C ALA A 306 1.56 -3.00 -2.63
N HIS A 307 2.03 -4.25 -2.72
CA HIS A 307 1.43 -5.25 -3.63
C HIS A 307 0.08 -5.77 -3.11
N ALA A 308 -0.10 -5.91 -1.80
CA ALA A 308 -1.42 -6.16 -1.21
C ALA A 308 -2.39 -5.02 -1.54
N GLY A 309 -1.91 -3.77 -1.43
CA GLY A 309 -2.65 -2.60 -1.90
C GLY A 309 -3.02 -2.67 -3.38
N GLY A 310 -2.11 -3.15 -4.23
CA GLY A 310 -2.35 -3.39 -5.66
C GLY A 310 -3.46 -4.42 -5.90
N VAL A 311 -3.41 -5.57 -5.21
CA VAL A 311 -4.41 -6.63 -5.28
C VAL A 311 -5.79 -6.11 -4.81
N GLY A 312 -5.85 -5.43 -3.67
CA GLY A 312 -7.09 -4.86 -3.13
C GLY A 312 -7.65 -3.68 -3.95
N THR A 313 -6.87 -3.16 -4.89
CA THR A 313 -7.26 -2.01 -5.74
C THR A 313 -7.71 -2.46 -7.12
N LEU A 314 -6.97 -3.37 -7.79
CA LEU A 314 -7.18 -3.72 -9.21
C LEU A 314 -8.47 -4.49 -9.48
N GLY A 315 -9.00 -5.24 -8.50
CA GLY A 315 -10.19 -6.09 -8.67
C GLY A 315 -11.50 -5.33 -8.84
N VAL A 316 -11.49 -4.00 -8.70
CA VAL A 316 -12.71 -3.18 -8.75
C VAL A 316 -13.48 -3.37 -10.06
N SER A 317 -14.81 -3.54 -9.95
CA SER A 317 -15.69 -3.62 -11.10
C SER A 317 -15.95 -2.23 -11.70
N ILE A 318 -15.78 -2.12 -13.01
CA ILE A 318 -16.09 -0.92 -13.79
C ILE A 318 -17.17 -1.28 -14.77
N ALA A 319 -18.27 -0.49 -14.80
CA ALA A 319 -19.35 -0.71 -15.73
C ALA A 319 -18.82 -0.67 -17.17
N ASP A 320 -19.25 -1.64 -17.98
CA ASP A 320 -18.94 -1.75 -19.42
C ASP A 320 -17.44 -1.90 -19.77
N ALA A 321 -16.56 -2.14 -18.76
CA ALA A 321 -15.14 -2.39 -18.97
C ALA A 321 -14.74 -3.81 -18.53
N PRO A 322 -14.03 -4.60 -19.36
CA PRO A 322 -13.56 -5.91 -18.95
C PRO A 322 -12.56 -5.80 -17.80
N ALA A 323 -12.56 -6.79 -16.92
CA ALA A 323 -11.55 -6.95 -15.90
C ALA A 323 -10.26 -7.49 -16.54
N ASP A 324 -9.42 -6.59 -17.04
CA ASP A 324 -8.10 -6.91 -17.62
C ASP A 324 -7.03 -6.21 -16.78
N GLU A 325 -6.36 -6.96 -15.93
CA GLU A 325 -5.33 -6.46 -15.03
C GLU A 325 -4.10 -5.91 -15.78
N THR A 326 -3.91 -6.32 -17.05
CA THR A 326 -2.79 -5.84 -17.89
C THR A 326 -3.06 -4.47 -18.50
N ARG A 327 -4.32 -4.00 -18.45
CA ARG A 327 -4.76 -2.71 -18.95
C ARG A 327 -5.07 -1.70 -17.85
N ARG A 328 -4.90 -2.11 -16.58
CA ARG A 328 -5.17 -1.32 -15.39
C ARG A 328 -3.88 -1.01 -14.65
N LEU A 329 -3.74 0.23 -14.18
CA LEU A 329 -2.67 0.63 -13.27
C LEU A 329 -3.24 0.74 -11.85
N ALA A 330 -2.67 0.04 -10.88
CA ALA A 330 -2.92 0.36 -9.48
C ALA A 330 -2.06 1.57 -9.08
N TYR A 331 -2.70 2.64 -8.60
CA TYR A 331 -2.02 3.86 -8.14
C TYR A 331 -2.39 4.13 -6.69
N ILE A 332 -1.47 3.82 -5.78
CA ILE A 332 -1.66 4.01 -4.34
C ILE A 332 -1.10 5.38 -3.98
N PHE A 333 -2.00 6.35 -3.76
CA PHE A 333 -1.66 7.73 -3.47
C PHE A 333 -1.73 8.00 -1.97
N GLY A 334 -0.60 7.82 -1.29
CA GLY A 334 -0.37 8.12 0.13
C GLY A 334 0.64 9.24 0.32
N THR A 335 1.44 9.17 1.37
CA THR A 335 2.58 10.08 1.63
C THR A 335 3.55 10.09 0.45
N SER A 336 3.92 8.91 -0.05
CA SER A 336 4.49 8.66 -1.38
C SER A 336 3.43 8.08 -2.30
N ALA A 337 3.75 7.84 -3.57
CA ALA A 337 2.86 7.13 -4.46
C ALA A 337 3.55 5.93 -5.09
N CYS A 338 2.83 4.79 -5.17
CA CYS A 338 3.26 3.60 -5.90
C CYS A 338 2.33 3.39 -7.08
N ALA A 339 2.91 3.08 -8.24
CA ALA A 339 2.21 2.80 -9.49
C ALA A 339 2.63 1.42 -9.99
N MET A 340 1.69 0.49 -10.10
CA MET A 340 1.92 -0.90 -10.41
C MET A 340 1.16 -1.28 -11.68
N ALA A 341 1.90 -1.72 -12.68
CA ALA A 341 1.39 -2.20 -13.96
C ALA A 341 1.72 -3.68 -14.14
N SER A 342 0.78 -4.44 -14.67
CA SER A 342 0.97 -5.87 -15.00
C SER A 342 1.11 -6.07 -16.50
N SER A 343 1.87 -7.10 -16.92
CA SER A 343 2.04 -7.49 -18.32
C SER A 343 2.16 -9.02 -18.46
N THR A 344 1.84 -9.54 -19.64
CA THR A 344 1.95 -10.98 -19.92
C THR A 344 3.37 -11.42 -20.29
N ALA A 345 4.23 -10.48 -20.67
CA ALA A 345 5.64 -10.70 -21.01
C ALA A 345 6.54 -9.76 -20.19
N PRO A 346 7.83 -10.10 -20.00
CA PRO A 346 8.75 -9.20 -19.31
C PRO A 346 8.98 -7.92 -20.13
N VAL A 347 8.76 -6.75 -19.52
CA VAL A 347 9.00 -5.44 -20.11
C VAL A 347 10.00 -4.68 -19.25
N PHE A 348 11.15 -4.36 -19.82
CA PHE A 348 12.24 -3.68 -19.12
C PHE A 348 12.15 -2.16 -19.37
N VAL A 349 11.57 -1.44 -18.41
CA VAL A 349 11.38 0.01 -18.51
C VAL A 349 12.49 0.72 -17.75
N LYS A 350 13.24 1.58 -18.44
CA LYS A 350 14.33 2.30 -17.81
C LYS A 350 13.85 3.20 -16.66
N GLY A 351 14.51 3.08 -15.50
CA GLY A 351 14.19 3.88 -14.32
C GLY A 351 12.91 3.44 -13.59
N VAL A 352 12.39 2.27 -13.92
CA VAL A 352 11.25 1.64 -13.28
C VAL A 352 11.69 0.28 -12.75
N TRP A 353 11.15 -0.15 -11.63
CA TRP A 353 11.52 -1.39 -10.98
C TRP A 353 10.79 -2.58 -11.59
N GLY A 354 11.42 -3.73 -11.57
CA GLY A 354 10.98 -4.96 -12.24
C GLY A 354 11.71 -5.15 -13.59
N PRO A 355 11.18 -6.02 -14.49
CA PRO A 355 9.93 -6.76 -14.35
C PRO A 355 10.03 -7.92 -13.34
N TYR A 356 9.05 -8.04 -12.43
CA TYR A 356 8.98 -9.06 -11.40
C TYR A 356 7.93 -10.11 -11.77
N TYR A 357 8.33 -11.37 -12.04
CA TYR A 357 7.37 -12.40 -12.40
C TYR A 357 6.56 -12.89 -11.21
N ALA A 358 5.24 -12.94 -11.35
CA ALA A 358 4.25 -13.44 -10.39
C ALA A 358 4.31 -12.77 -9.00
N ALA A 359 4.93 -11.59 -8.88
CA ALA A 359 5.16 -10.94 -7.60
C ALA A 359 3.89 -10.35 -6.96
N MET A 360 2.95 -9.88 -7.76
CA MET A 360 1.66 -9.37 -7.29
C MET A 360 0.52 -10.30 -7.71
N LEU A 361 0.44 -10.61 -8.99
CA LEU A 361 -0.58 -11.48 -9.56
C LEU A 361 0.06 -12.73 -10.17
N PRO A 362 -0.43 -13.93 -9.84
CA PRO A 362 0.09 -15.17 -10.41
C PRO A 362 0.08 -15.16 -11.94
N GLY A 363 1.21 -15.54 -12.55
CA GLY A 363 1.34 -15.66 -14.01
C GLY A 363 1.58 -14.35 -14.76
N LEU A 364 1.59 -13.19 -14.10
CA LEU A 364 1.85 -11.90 -14.71
C LEU A 364 3.18 -11.30 -14.22
N TRP A 365 3.77 -10.48 -15.07
CA TRP A 365 4.93 -9.66 -14.72
C TRP A 365 4.48 -8.34 -14.13
N LEU A 366 5.14 -7.91 -13.07
CA LEU A 366 4.89 -6.64 -12.40
C LEU A 366 6.00 -5.65 -12.74
N THR A 367 5.61 -4.45 -13.15
CA THR A 367 6.47 -3.28 -13.28
C THR A 367 6.02 -2.23 -12.26
N GLU A 368 6.93 -1.78 -11.40
CA GLU A 368 6.62 -0.87 -10.28
C GLU A 368 7.38 0.45 -10.43
N GLY A 369 6.63 1.55 -10.45
CA GLY A 369 7.14 2.91 -10.43
C GLY A 369 6.50 3.72 -9.30
N GLY A 370 6.65 5.04 -9.36
CA GLY A 370 5.98 5.93 -8.40
C GLY A 370 6.74 7.21 -8.12
N GLN A 371 6.30 7.91 -7.08
CA GLN A 371 6.84 9.20 -6.65
C GLN A 371 7.27 9.12 -5.18
N SER A 372 8.49 9.56 -4.87
CA SER A 372 9.04 9.55 -3.51
C SER A 372 8.25 10.44 -2.55
N ALA A 373 7.70 11.55 -3.05
CA ALA A 373 6.79 12.44 -2.35
C ALA A 373 5.55 12.71 -3.21
N ALA A 374 4.38 12.43 -2.68
CA ALA A 374 3.08 12.73 -3.30
C ALA A 374 2.23 13.52 -2.30
N GLY A 375 1.54 12.88 -1.36
CA GLY A 375 0.87 13.58 -0.27
C GLY A 375 1.82 14.44 0.56
N ALA A 376 3.03 13.94 0.86
CA ALA A 376 4.06 14.72 1.57
C ALA A 376 4.47 15.98 0.79
N ALA A 377 4.49 15.94 -0.54
CA ALA A 377 4.78 17.12 -1.35
C ALA A 377 3.66 18.17 -1.22
N ILE A 378 2.40 17.73 -1.22
CA ILE A 378 1.24 18.60 -1.01
C ILE A 378 1.27 19.22 0.39
N ASP A 379 1.49 18.43 1.43
CA ASP A 379 1.61 18.92 2.81
C ASP A 379 2.74 19.94 2.94
N HIS A 380 3.88 19.71 2.29
CA HIS A 380 5.01 20.63 2.29
C HIS A 380 4.69 21.94 1.57
N LEU A 381 4.05 21.89 0.40
CA LEU A 381 3.61 23.08 -0.34
C LEU A 381 2.65 23.94 0.48
N ILE A 382 1.70 23.30 1.19
CA ILE A 382 0.79 24.01 2.09
C ILE A 382 1.58 24.65 3.24
N ALA A 383 2.44 23.89 3.90
CA ALA A 383 3.17 24.33 5.09
C ALA A 383 4.13 25.51 4.81
N MET A 384 4.73 25.57 3.62
CA MET A 384 5.66 26.64 3.25
C MET A 384 4.95 27.97 2.87
N HIS A 385 3.63 27.96 2.62
CA HIS A 385 2.91 29.13 2.18
C HIS A 385 2.56 30.08 3.35
N PRO A 386 2.69 31.40 3.22
CA PRO A 386 2.38 32.36 4.29
C PRO A 386 0.97 32.25 4.87
N ALA A 387 -0.02 31.86 4.07
CA ALA A 387 -1.40 31.66 4.52
C ALA A 387 -1.66 30.33 5.23
N ALA A 388 -0.67 29.45 5.39
CA ALA A 388 -0.86 28.10 5.97
C ALA A 388 -1.51 28.11 7.36
N ALA A 389 -1.01 28.97 8.27
CA ALA A 389 -1.55 29.09 9.63
C ALA A 389 -3.03 29.52 9.61
N LYS A 390 -3.37 30.50 8.80
CA LYS A 390 -4.75 31.01 8.66
C LYS A 390 -5.69 29.97 8.04
N ALA A 391 -5.21 29.21 7.05
CA ALA A 391 -5.95 28.07 6.49
C ALA A 391 -6.21 27.00 7.54
N GLY A 392 -5.22 26.71 8.41
CA GLY A 392 -5.35 25.79 9.55
C GLY A 392 -6.42 26.24 10.56
N GLU A 393 -6.47 27.54 10.88
CA GLU A 393 -7.51 28.11 11.75
C GLU A 393 -8.91 27.91 11.15
N PHE A 394 -9.09 28.21 9.86
CA PHE A 394 -10.36 28.05 9.18
C PHE A 394 -10.79 26.59 9.06
N ALA A 395 -9.86 25.71 8.74
CA ALA A 395 -10.11 24.27 8.68
C ALA A 395 -10.55 23.73 10.05
N THR A 396 -9.84 24.10 11.13
CA THR A 396 -10.19 23.74 12.51
C THR A 396 -11.57 24.24 12.89
N ALA A 397 -11.88 25.49 12.60
CA ALA A 397 -13.20 26.10 12.84
C ALA A 397 -14.32 25.37 12.08
N ALA A 398 -14.01 24.81 10.91
CA ALA A 398 -14.93 24.02 10.09
C ALA A 398 -14.98 22.52 10.49
N GLY A 399 -14.16 22.05 11.45
CA GLY A 399 -14.05 20.66 11.82
C GLY A 399 -13.46 19.76 10.73
N MET A 400 -12.58 20.30 9.89
CA MET A 400 -12.02 19.64 8.70
C MET A 400 -10.49 19.60 8.76
N SER A 401 -9.87 18.71 7.96
CA SER A 401 -8.45 18.82 7.66
C SER A 401 -8.18 20.03 6.76
N VAL A 402 -6.93 20.55 6.77
CA VAL A 402 -6.54 21.66 5.91
C VAL A 402 -6.74 21.31 4.44
N VAL A 403 -6.38 20.10 4.03
CA VAL A 403 -6.56 19.60 2.66
C VAL A 403 -8.04 19.64 2.25
N ASN A 404 -8.92 19.03 3.06
CA ASN A 404 -10.37 19.02 2.76
C ASN A 404 -10.97 20.42 2.73
N TRP A 405 -10.43 21.32 3.56
CA TRP A 405 -10.87 22.71 3.56
C TRP A 405 -10.44 23.46 2.29
N LEU A 406 -9.18 23.23 1.82
CA LEU A 406 -8.68 23.78 0.56
C LEU A 406 -9.45 23.23 -0.65
N GLU A 407 -9.79 21.96 -0.66
CA GLU A 407 -10.64 21.35 -1.68
C GLU A 407 -12.03 22.01 -1.74
N LYS A 408 -12.66 22.18 -0.58
CA LYS A 408 -13.94 22.88 -0.49
C LYS A 408 -13.81 24.31 -1.03
N ARG A 409 -12.75 25.00 -0.66
CA ARG A 409 -12.50 26.37 -1.12
C ARG A 409 -12.27 26.43 -2.64
N ALA A 410 -11.54 25.46 -3.21
CA ALA A 410 -11.35 25.34 -4.65
C ALA A 410 -12.69 25.12 -5.37
N ALA A 411 -13.57 24.27 -4.85
CA ALA A 411 -14.90 24.03 -5.41
C ALA A 411 -15.82 25.27 -5.33
N GLU A 412 -15.69 26.09 -4.29
CA GLU A 412 -16.42 27.35 -4.17
C GLU A 412 -16.00 28.37 -5.25
N HIS A 413 -14.71 28.39 -5.62
CA HIS A 413 -14.18 29.29 -6.67
C HIS A 413 -14.38 28.74 -8.08
N SER A 414 -14.47 27.45 -8.26
CA SER A 414 -14.70 26.78 -9.54
C SER A 414 -15.80 25.73 -9.38
N PRO A 415 -17.07 26.12 -9.58
CA PRO A 415 -18.21 25.19 -9.46
C PRO A 415 -18.17 24.04 -10.45
N VAL A 416 -17.41 24.19 -11.55
CA VAL A 416 -17.16 23.11 -12.52
C VAL A 416 -15.84 22.43 -12.15
N PRO A 417 -15.84 21.16 -11.69
CA PRO A 417 -14.62 20.47 -11.22
C PRO A 417 -13.48 20.46 -12.22
N THR A 418 -13.77 20.47 -13.49
CA THR A 418 -12.80 20.43 -14.59
C THR A 418 -12.08 21.76 -14.83
N ASP A 419 -12.64 22.87 -14.37
CA ASP A 419 -12.04 24.21 -14.49
C ASP A 419 -11.16 24.56 -13.29
N VAL A 420 -11.10 23.69 -12.29
CA VAL A 420 -10.30 23.90 -11.08
C VAL A 420 -8.81 24.10 -11.40
N VAL A 421 -8.31 23.52 -12.46
CA VAL A 421 -6.93 23.73 -12.93
C VAL A 421 -6.62 25.22 -13.23
N ASP A 422 -7.62 26.04 -13.56
CA ASP A 422 -7.46 27.48 -13.80
C ASP A 422 -7.04 28.23 -12.52
N LEU A 423 -7.38 27.71 -11.34
CA LEU A 423 -6.97 28.28 -10.06
C LEU A 423 -5.46 28.25 -9.86
N ALA A 424 -4.76 27.31 -10.50
CA ALA A 424 -3.30 27.25 -10.49
C ALA A 424 -2.65 28.42 -11.23
N LYS A 425 -3.41 29.18 -12.04
CA LYS A 425 -2.93 30.35 -12.82
C LYS A 425 -1.60 30.02 -13.55
N SER A 426 -0.58 30.84 -13.32
CA SER A 426 0.78 30.66 -13.87
C SER A 426 1.69 29.78 -13.02
N VAL A 427 1.22 29.29 -11.86
CA VAL A 427 2.07 28.50 -10.96
C VAL A 427 2.22 27.09 -11.50
N HIS A 428 3.47 26.63 -11.60
CA HIS A 428 3.86 25.27 -11.98
C HIS A 428 4.68 24.65 -10.87
N VAL A 429 4.44 23.38 -10.57
CA VAL A 429 5.15 22.62 -9.54
C VAL A 429 5.70 21.32 -10.13
N VAL A 430 7.00 21.11 -9.96
CA VAL A 430 7.67 19.80 -10.12
C VAL A 430 7.93 19.28 -8.70
N PRO A 431 7.15 18.32 -8.17
CA PRO A 431 7.13 17.98 -6.74
C PRO A 431 8.23 16.98 -6.32
N GLU A 432 9.44 17.12 -6.86
CA GLU A 432 10.58 16.20 -6.61
C GLU A 432 11.34 16.53 -5.31
N PHE A 433 10.63 16.81 -4.21
CA PHE A 433 11.22 17.17 -2.92
C PHE A 433 12.15 16.10 -2.34
N LEU A 434 11.89 14.82 -2.65
CA LEU A 434 12.66 13.65 -2.20
C LEU A 434 13.28 12.87 -3.38
N GLY A 435 13.68 13.57 -4.44
CA GLY A 435 14.19 12.96 -5.65
C GLY A 435 13.10 12.47 -6.60
N ASN A 436 13.50 11.99 -7.78
CA ASN A 436 12.64 11.35 -8.76
C ASN A 436 12.81 9.83 -8.70
N ARG A 437 11.77 9.11 -8.24
CA ARG A 437 11.78 7.64 -8.20
C ARG A 437 11.66 7.08 -9.62
N SER A 438 10.70 7.55 -10.37
CA SER A 438 10.39 7.11 -11.74
C SER A 438 9.92 8.28 -12.60
N PRO A 439 10.24 8.31 -13.89
CA PRO A 439 11.02 7.34 -14.66
C PRO A 439 12.54 7.63 -14.69
N HIS A 440 13.04 8.64 -13.98
CA HIS A 440 14.44 9.05 -14.09
C HIS A 440 15.37 8.33 -13.11
N ALA A 441 14.85 7.75 -12.02
CA ALA A 441 15.62 7.10 -10.96
C ALA A 441 16.78 8.01 -10.46
N ASP A 442 16.45 9.29 -10.20
CA ASP A 442 17.39 10.35 -9.86
C ASP A 442 17.16 10.79 -8.39
N PRO A 443 17.91 10.26 -7.42
CA PRO A 443 17.74 10.60 -6.01
C PRO A 443 18.14 12.05 -5.69
N ASP A 444 18.92 12.68 -6.56
CA ASP A 444 19.41 14.04 -6.38
C ASP A 444 18.50 15.09 -7.01
N ALA A 445 17.44 14.70 -7.71
CA ALA A 445 16.43 15.62 -8.21
C ALA A 445 15.83 16.45 -7.06
N ARG A 446 15.48 17.69 -7.36
CA ARG A 446 14.87 18.62 -6.40
C ARG A 446 13.65 19.29 -7.02
N ALA A 447 12.71 19.66 -6.14
CA ALA A 447 11.46 20.32 -6.55
C ALA A 447 11.71 21.68 -7.21
N VAL A 448 10.84 22.03 -8.15
CA VAL A 448 10.81 23.36 -8.76
C VAL A 448 9.42 23.95 -8.60
N ILE A 449 9.34 25.20 -8.17
CA ILE A 449 8.12 26.00 -8.16
C ILE A 449 8.39 27.24 -9.01
N ALA A 450 7.57 27.46 -10.04
CA ALA A 450 7.71 28.58 -10.96
C ALA A 450 6.38 29.34 -11.09
N GLY A 451 6.47 30.64 -11.38
CA GLY A 451 5.29 31.49 -11.63
C GLY A 451 4.63 32.05 -10.37
N LEU A 452 5.31 32.04 -9.22
CA LEU A 452 4.80 32.66 -7.99
C LEU A 452 4.60 34.19 -8.16
N SER A 453 3.56 34.71 -7.54
CA SER A 453 3.26 36.15 -7.46
C SER A 453 3.66 36.74 -6.09
N LEU A 454 3.37 37.97 -5.85
CA LEU A 454 3.51 38.62 -4.53
C LEU A 454 2.26 38.44 -3.65
N ASP A 455 1.22 37.77 -4.15
CA ASP A 455 0.04 37.44 -3.37
C ASP A 455 0.37 36.39 -2.33
N THR A 456 -0.08 36.58 -1.10
CA THR A 456 0.13 35.67 0.03
C THR A 456 -1.20 35.28 0.68
N GLY A 457 -2.30 35.52 -0.03
CA GLY A 457 -3.65 35.23 0.46
C GLY A 457 -4.05 33.77 0.40
N ILE A 458 -5.24 33.48 0.91
CA ILE A 458 -5.82 32.13 0.90
C ILE A 458 -6.03 31.63 -0.54
N ASP A 459 -6.48 32.50 -1.44
CA ASP A 459 -6.76 32.09 -2.82
C ASP A 459 -5.48 31.78 -3.60
N ASP A 460 -4.33 32.40 -3.23
CA ASP A 460 -3.02 32.04 -3.76
C ASP A 460 -2.55 30.66 -3.23
N LEU A 461 -2.79 30.38 -1.93
CA LEU A 461 -2.56 29.04 -1.36
C LEU A 461 -3.40 27.96 -2.05
N VAL A 462 -4.69 28.25 -2.35
CA VAL A 462 -5.54 27.33 -3.13
C VAL A 462 -4.92 27.08 -4.52
N GLY A 463 -4.46 28.14 -5.18
CA GLY A 463 -3.78 28.01 -6.48
C GLY A 463 -2.52 27.15 -6.41
N LEU A 464 -1.68 27.34 -5.39
CA LEU A 464 -0.47 26.53 -5.17
C LEU A 464 -0.81 25.07 -4.87
N TYR A 465 -1.85 24.82 -4.06
CA TYR A 465 -2.37 23.49 -3.78
C TYR A 465 -2.78 22.75 -5.07
N ILE A 466 -3.58 23.40 -5.92
CA ILE A 466 -4.01 22.84 -7.22
C ILE A 466 -2.83 22.62 -8.15
N ALA A 467 -1.87 23.56 -8.21
CA ALA A 467 -0.65 23.40 -9.00
C ALA A 467 0.19 22.19 -8.53
N GLY A 468 0.25 21.97 -7.22
CA GLY A 468 0.90 20.80 -6.62
C GLY A 468 0.25 19.49 -7.03
N LEU A 469 -1.08 19.39 -6.94
CA LEU A 469 -1.82 18.20 -7.39
C LEU A 469 -1.64 17.94 -8.89
N CYS A 470 -1.68 18.97 -9.72
CA CYS A 470 -1.36 18.86 -11.15
C CYS A 470 0.07 18.33 -11.36
N GLY A 471 1.06 18.83 -10.60
CA GLY A 471 2.45 18.35 -10.65
C GLY A 471 2.59 16.87 -10.33
N VAL A 472 1.87 16.38 -9.31
CA VAL A 472 1.79 14.95 -9.01
C VAL A 472 1.18 14.17 -10.18
N GLY A 473 0.08 14.66 -10.75
CA GLY A 473 -0.56 14.06 -11.94
C GLY A 473 0.36 14.06 -13.16
N TYR A 474 1.17 15.11 -13.39
CA TYR A 474 2.13 15.15 -14.51
C TYR A 474 3.30 14.18 -14.31
N GLY A 475 3.78 13.99 -13.07
CA GLY A 475 4.75 12.95 -12.77
C GLY A 475 4.22 11.55 -13.08
N LEU A 476 2.95 11.28 -12.77
CA LEU A 476 2.28 10.04 -13.15
C LEU A 476 2.14 9.92 -14.68
N ARG A 477 1.75 11.00 -15.39
CA ARG A 477 1.69 11.02 -16.86
C ARG A 477 3.04 10.69 -17.50
N GLN A 478 4.13 11.21 -16.96
CA GLN A 478 5.48 10.93 -17.44
C GLN A 478 5.84 9.45 -17.28
N LEU A 479 5.51 8.85 -16.14
CA LEU A 479 5.68 7.40 -15.92
C LEU A 479 4.84 6.59 -16.92
N LEU A 480 3.56 6.93 -17.10
CA LEU A 480 2.66 6.27 -18.07
C LEU A 480 3.18 6.36 -19.51
N ASN A 481 3.76 7.50 -19.89
CA ASN A 481 4.39 7.67 -21.19
C ASN A 481 5.62 6.75 -21.36
N SER A 482 6.43 6.57 -20.31
CA SER A 482 7.57 5.63 -20.32
C SER A 482 7.10 4.19 -20.44
N LEU A 483 6.08 3.79 -19.67
CA LEU A 483 5.46 2.46 -19.77
C LEU A 483 4.94 2.17 -21.17
N ARG A 484 4.23 3.13 -21.76
CA ARG A 484 3.67 3.01 -23.13
C ARG A 484 4.76 2.91 -24.20
N ALA A 485 5.85 3.67 -24.06
CA ALA A 485 6.96 3.64 -25.01
C ALA A 485 7.62 2.26 -25.07
N ASP A 486 7.63 1.52 -23.96
CA ASP A 486 8.18 0.17 -23.85
C ASP A 486 7.11 -0.93 -24.02
N GLY A 487 5.85 -0.58 -24.40
CA GLY A 487 4.80 -1.53 -24.78
C GLY A 487 3.78 -1.89 -23.70
N ILE A 488 3.83 -1.27 -22.50
CA ILE A 488 2.77 -1.43 -21.49
C ILE A 488 1.73 -0.34 -21.70
N GLN A 489 0.53 -0.75 -22.12
CA GLN A 489 -0.56 0.19 -22.34
C GLN A 489 -1.58 0.12 -21.20
N ILE A 490 -1.85 1.26 -20.59
CA ILE A 490 -2.83 1.42 -19.52
C ILE A 490 -4.03 2.19 -20.05
N ASP A 491 -5.23 1.63 -19.86
CA ASP A 491 -6.51 2.23 -20.26
C ASP A 491 -7.25 2.84 -19.07
N THR A 492 -6.96 2.39 -17.85
CA THR A 492 -7.61 2.89 -16.65
C THR A 492 -6.63 2.91 -15.48
N ILE A 493 -6.62 3.99 -14.73
CA ILE A 493 -5.91 4.10 -13.46
C ILE A 493 -6.91 3.80 -12.34
N ILE A 494 -6.60 2.81 -11.49
CA ILE A 494 -7.38 2.53 -10.30
C ILE A 494 -6.63 3.17 -9.12
N VAL A 495 -7.20 4.26 -8.57
CA VAL A 495 -6.57 5.00 -7.48
C VAL A 495 -7.07 4.52 -6.13
N SER A 496 -6.17 4.44 -5.16
CA SER A 496 -6.45 4.14 -3.76
C SER A 496 -5.56 4.98 -2.82
N GLY A 497 -5.79 4.87 -1.52
CA GLY A 497 -5.11 5.68 -0.52
C GLY A 497 -5.88 6.93 -0.12
N GLY A 498 -5.29 7.76 0.76
CA GLY A 498 -5.98 8.92 1.35
C GLY A 498 -6.44 9.95 0.33
N ALA A 499 -5.60 10.29 -0.63
CA ALA A 499 -5.94 11.26 -1.68
C ALA A 499 -7.03 10.76 -2.65
N ALA A 500 -7.20 9.43 -2.76
CA ALA A 500 -8.25 8.82 -3.58
C ALA A 500 -9.67 9.03 -3.04
N GLN A 501 -9.83 9.58 -1.84
CA GLN A 501 -11.15 9.88 -1.27
C GLN A 501 -11.77 11.15 -1.85
N SER A 502 -10.99 11.98 -2.56
CA SER A 502 -11.43 13.26 -3.10
C SER A 502 -11.80 13.15 -4.59
N ASP A 503 -13.02 13.56 -4.93
CA ASP A 503 -13.49 13.61 -6.32
C ASP A 503 -12.69 14.64 -7.14
N LEU A 504 -12.27 15.75 -6.50
CA LEU A 504 -11.41 16.75 -7.12
C LEU A 504 -10.05 16.15 -7.52
N VAL A 505 -9.42 15.40 -6.61
CA VAL A 505 -8.13 14.76 -6.91
C VAL A 505 -8.28 13.71 -8.01
N ARG A 506 -9.35 12.91 -8.00
CA ARG A 506 -9.64 11.93 -9.06
C ARG A 506 -9.80 12.58 -10.43
N GLN A 507 -10.58 13.67 -10.50
CA GLN A 507 -10.78 14.40 -11.75
C GLN A 507 -9.48 15.04 -12.24
N LEU A 508 -8.72 15.72 -11.36
CA LEU A 508 -7.42 16.31 -11.72
C LEU A 508 -6.41 15.26 -12.22
N LEU A 509 -6.39 14.07 -11.61
CA LEU A 509 -5.55 12.97 -12.08
C LEU A 509 -5.98 12.50 -13.47
N ALA A 510 -7.29 12.34 -13.72
CA ALA A 510 -7.79 11.95 -15.03
C ALA A 510 -7.41 12.98 -16.10
N ASP A 511 -7.60 14.26 -15.82
CA ASP A 511 -7.30 15.34 -16.74
C ASP A 511 -5.79 15.48 -16.99
N ALA A 512 -4.97 15.41 -15.94
CA ALA A 512 -3.52 15.52 -16.03
C ALA A 512 -2.89 14.36 -16.81
N THR A 513 -3.41 13.14 -16.63
CA THR A 513 -2.88 11.93 -17.28
C THR A 513 -3.50 11.64 -18.63
N ALA A 514 -4.66 12.23 -18.92
CA ALA A 514 -5.50 11.93 -20.08
C ALA A 514 -5.96 10.46 -20.13
N ILE A 515 -6.09 9.81 -18.96
CA ILE A 515 -6.56 8.42 -18.80
C ILE A 515 -7.69 8.41 -17.76
N PRO A 516 -8.77 7.63 -17.97
CA PRO A 516 -9.83 7.48 -16.98
C PRO A 516 -9.29 7.01 -15.62
N VAL A 517 -9.79 7.62 -14.54
CA VAL A 517 -9.45 7.31 -13.17
C VAL A 517 -10.67 6.71 -12.47
N ALA A 518 -10.52 5.52 -11.92
CA ALA A 518 -11.52 4.87 -11.08
C ALA A 518 -10.99 4.77 -9.65
N ALA A 519 -11.87 4.79 -8.65
CA ALA A 519 -11.48 4.65 -7.26
C ALA A 519 -12.03 3.36 -6.68
N ALA A 520 -11.20 2.65 -5.88
CA ALA A 520 -11.64 1.52 -5.10
C ALA A 520 -12.72 1.95 -4.09
N ALA A 521 -13.76 1.15 -3.95
CA ALA A 521 -14.86 1.44 -3.03
C ALA A 521 -14.46 1.27 -1.55
N THR A 522 -13.40 0.51 -1.28
CA THR A 522 -12.93 0.25 0.09
C THR A 522 -12.01 1.38 0.60
N PRO A 523 -12.17 1.80 1.86
CA PRO A 523 -11.24 2.73 2.48
C PRO A 523 -9.89 2.08 2.85
N GLU A 524 -9.83 0.74 2.94
CA GLU A 524 -8.66 -0.03 3.39
C GLU A 524 -8.23 -1.07 2.35
N PRO A 525 -7.70 -0.64 1.17
CA PRO A 525 -7.36 -1.56 0.08
C PRO A 525 -6.21 -2.52 0.42
N VAL A 526 -5.25 -2.13 1.25
CA VAL A 526 -4.13 -2.97 1.69
C VAL A 526 -4.66 -4.14 2.55
N LEU A 527 -5.45 -3.83 3.57
CA LEU A 527 -6.11 -4.85 4.40
C LEU A 527 -7.03 -5.76 3.58
N LEU A 528 -7.74 -5.20 2.58
CA LEU A 528 -8.58 -6.01 1.69
C LEU A 528 -7.75 -6.96 0.84
N GLY A 529 -6.61 -6.52 0.31
CA GLY A 529 -5.69 -7.39 -0.45
C GLY A 529 -5.18 -8.55 0.40
N ALA A 530 -4.75 -8.29 1.65
CA ALA A 530 -4.39 -9.35 2.59
C ALA A 530 -5.58 -10.30 2.89
N ALA A 531 -6.80 -9.77 3.05
CA ALA A 531 -8.00 -10.59 3.25
C ALA A 531 -8.34 -11.45 2.01
N MET A 532 -8.02 -10.98 0.80
CA MET A 532 -8.17 -11.78 -0.44
C MET A 532 -7.17 -12.95 -0.47
N LEU A 533 -5.94 -12.79 0.05
CA LEU A 533 -5.01 -13.92 0.23
C LEU A 533 -5.59 -14.97 1.17
N ALA A 534 -6.18 -14.52 2.28
CA ALA A 534 -6.88 -15.39 3.24
C ALA A 534 -8.05 -16.14 2.59
N ALA A 535 -8.86 -15.44 1.80
CA ALA A 535 -10.02 -16.01 1.11
C ALA A 535 -9.60 -17.08 0.09
N ASN A 536 -8.51 -16.84 -0.65
CA ASN A 536 -7.94 -17.81 -1.57
C ASN A 536 -7.40 -19.05 -0.82
N ALA A 537 -6.62 -18.84 0.25
CA ALA A 537 -6.07 -19.94 1.05
C ALA A 537 -7.16 -20.80 1.73
N ALA A 538 -8.27 -20.17 2.14
CA ALA A 538 -9.41 -20.87 2.73
C ALA A 538 -10.31 -21.57 1.70
N GLY A 539 -9.99 -21.50 0.39
CA GLY A 539 -10.80 -22.08 -0.68
C GLY A 539 -12.18 -21.40 -0.83
N LEU A 540 -12.33 -20.16 -0.37
CA LEU A 540 -13.56 -19.39 -0.58
C LEU A 540 -13.75 -19.06 -2.07
N PHE A 541 -12.64 -18.82 -2.75
CA PHE A 541 -12.58 -18.61 -4.21
C PHE A 541 -11.51 -19.52 -4.83
N PRO A 542 -11.68 -19.92 -6.11
CA PRO A 542 -10.77 -20.85 -6.78
C PRO A 542 -9.39 -20.23 -7.13
N SER A 543 -9.27 -18.91 -7.11
CA SER A 543 -8.01 -18.19 -7.37
C SER A 543 -8.02 -16.81 -6.72
N LEU A 544 -6.83 -16.20 -6.58
CA LEU A 544 -6.69 -14.83 -6.11
C LEU A 544 -7.42 -13.84 -7.01
N GLN A 545 -7.38 -14.02 -8.33
CA GLN A 545 -8.11 -13.17 -9.29
C GLN A 545 -9.62 -13.25 -9.07
N GLN A 546 -10.16 -14.45 -8.78
CA GLN A 546 -11.58 -14.59 -8.45
C GLN A 546 -11.92 -13.92 -7.11
N ALA A 547 -11.05 -14.01 -6.12
CA ALA A 547 -11.21 -13.26 -4.86
C ALA A 547 -11.24 -11.74 -5.12
N MET A 548 -10.33 -11.22 -5.94
CA MET A 548 -10.30 -9.82 -6.34
C MET A 548 -11.63 -9.37 -6.97
N VAL A 549 -12.13 -10.10 -7.95
CA VAL A 549 -13.39 -9.76 -8.65
C VAL A 549 -14.60 -9.75 -7.70
N HIS A 550 -14.67 -10.70 -6.75
CA HIS A 550 -15.86 -10.86 -5.89
C HIS A 550 -15.80 -9.99 -4.63
N MET A 551 -14.60 -9.70 -4.13
CA MET A 551 -14.41 -8.91 -2.90
C MET A 551 -14.18 -7.42 -3.17
N SER A 552 -13.97 -7.00 -4.43
CA SER A 552 -13.89 -5.58 -4.78
C SER A 552 -15.27 -5.05 -5.17
N GLY A 553 -15.59 -3.86 -4.73
CA GLY A 553 -16.84 -3.17 -5.06
C GLY A 553 -16.85 -2.61 -6.50
N THR A 554 -17.90 -1.87 -6.81
CA THR A 554 -18.01 -1.12 -8.10
C THR A 554 -17.38 0.26 -7.95
N ALA A 555 -16.59 0.69 -8.93
CA ALA A 555 -15.96 2.00 -8.96
C ALA A 555 -16.82 3.06 -9.65
N VAL A 556 -16.67 4.30 -9.16
CA VAL A 556 -17.05 5.50 -9.93
C VAL A 556 -15.86 5.89 -10.80
N VAL A 557 -16.10 6.14 -12.09
CA VAL A 557 -15.06 6.50 -13.06
C VAL A 557 -15.11 7.99 -13.38
N PHE A 558 -13.96 8.63 -13.33
CA PHE A 558 -13.73 10.01 -13.73
C PHE A 558 -13.03 10.00 -15.08
N HIS A 559 -13.71 10.53 -16.11
CA HIS A 559 -13.15 10.61 -17.45
C HIS A 559 -12.37 11.90 -17.65
N PRO A 560 -11.23 11.85 -18.38
CA PRO A 560 -10.50 13.06 -18.72
C PRO A 560 -11.36 13.97 -19.60
N MET A 561 -11.29 15.24 -19.32
CA MET A 561 -11.96 16.26 -20.11
C MET A 561 -11.31 16.42 -21.47
N GLN A 562 -12.11 16.85 -22.42
CA GLN A 562 -11.71 17.14 -23.79
C GLN A 562 -11.55 18.66 -23.99
N ASP A 563 -11.19 19.06 -25.19
CA ASP A 563 -11.16 20.46 -25.64
C ASP A 563 -10.20 21.35 -24.83
N ARG A 564 -10.71 22.45 -24.27
CA ARG A 564 -9.93 23.48 -23.58
C ARG A 564 -9.13 22.93 -22.39
N THR A 565 -9.74 22.13 -21.55
CA THR A 565 -9.09 21.58 -20.36
C THR A 565 -7.96 20.62 -20.73
N ALA A 566 -8.17 19.74 -21.72
CA ALA A 566 -7.14 18.86 -22.26
C ALA A 566 -5.95 19.64 -22.85
N ALA A 567 -6.24 20.72 -23.61
CA ALA A 567 -5.19 21.57 -24.17
C ALA A 567 -4.38 22.27 -23.06
N LEU A 568 -5.05 22.75 -22.01
CA LEU A 568 -4.40 23.41 -20.88
C LEU A 568 -3.49 22.45 -20.12
N HIS A 569 -3.97 21.24 -19.76
CA HIS A 569 -3.15 20.23 -19.12
C HIS A 569 -1.96 19.78 -19.98
N THR A 570 -2.14 19.74 -21.31
CA THR A 570 -1.04 19.41 -22.22
C THR A 570 0.04 20.50 -22.22
N ALA A 571 -0.33 21.78 -22.27
CA ALA A 571 0.61 22.89 -22.19
C ALA A 571 1.34 22.92 -20.83
N ARG A 572 0.62 22.68 -19.73
CA ARG A 572 1.19 22.62 -18.38
C ARG A 572 2.13 21.42 -18.21
N PHE A 573 1.82 20.28 -18.80
CA PHE A 573 2.70 19.12 -18.80
C PHE A 573 4.03 19.40 -19.56
N GLN A 574 3.97 20.07 -20.71
CA GLN A 574 5.18 20.51 -21.41
C GLN A 574 6.03 21.46 -20.57
N ALA A 575 5.40 22.41 -19.85
CA ALA A 575 6.10 23.28 -18.90
C ALA A 575 6.73 22.48 -17.75
N PHE A 576 6.04 21.47 -17.21
CA PHE A 576 6.57 20.56 -16.20
C PHE A 576 7.86 19.86 -16.67
N GLU A 577 7.86 19.28 -17.87
CA GLU A 577 9.05 18.60 -18.43
C GLU A 577 10.20 19.57 -18.69
N ALA A 578 9.90 20.78 -19.16
CA ALA A 578 10.92 21.81 -19.37
C ALA A 578 11.56 22.26 -18.04
N LEU A 579 10.77 22.53 -17.00
CA LEU A 579 11.25 22.90 -15.67
C LEU A 579 12.10 21.79 -15.04
N GLN A 580 11.66 20.54 -15.17
CA GLN A 580 12.40 19.37 -14.71
C GLN A 580 13.75 19.24 -15.44
N THR A 581 13.80 19.52 -16.73
CA THR A 581 15.03 19.52 -17.53
C THR A 581 15.99 20.61 -17.07
N VAL A 582 15.50 21.84 -16.88
CA VAL A 582 16.30 22.96 -16.37
C VAL A 582 16.86 22.66 -14.98
N ALA A 583 16.03 22.11 -14.08
CA ALA A 583 16.44 21.74 -12.72
C ALA A 583 17.63 20.76 -12.72
N ARG A 584 17.68 19.83 -13.68
CA ARG A 584 18.82 18.91 -13.83
C ARG A 584 20.06 19.56 -14.43
N GLN A 585 19.89 20.56 -15.29
CA GLN A 585 21.03 21.24 -15.94
C GLN A 585 21.77 22.21 -15.00
N ILE A 586 21.10 22.75 -13.99
CA ILE A 586 21.66 23.75 -13.05
C ILE A 586 22.24 23.12 -11.76
N ARG A 587 22.27 21.81 -11.67
CA ARG A 587 22.89 21.06 -10.56
C ARG A 587 24.40 20.97 -10.65
#